data_8fa2f4377146610bed475a4e3eb5fa40
#
_entry.id   8fa2f4377146610bed475a4e3eb5fa40
#
_cell.length_a   1.000
_cell.length_b   1.000
_cell.length_c   1.000
_cell.angle_alpha   90.00
_cell.angle_beta   90.00
_cell.angle_gamma   90.00
#
_symmetry.space_group_name_H-M   'P 1'
#
loop_
_entity.id
_entity.type
_entity.pdbx_description
1 polymer ?
#
loop_
_entity_poly.entity_id
_entity_poly.type
_entity_poly.pdbx_seq_one_letter_code
_entity_poly.pdbx_strand_id
1 'polypeptide(L)'
;VALAVGSVANVSAQQNIEKLKQMRASGTDPNIPSVPQTGKNADALRENLKRVKLPPGFKIELFAIVPDARHMAIAPSTNMLFVGTRKTTVWAVTDRNSDGVADEVKSFAPSLKFTNPNGVCWTKDGFLIVAEHNRVLNFPAAEFFYEGPDVAVIEVVGQGKLIPPEEESYNHGARTCRVADDGKLHVTLGQPFNVQGKDKIDLYEKLGIGGMIRMNPFDGSGREVVAKGVRNSVGMDINPKDKTVWFTDNQTDGMGDDTPPGELNRISKTGGEHFGYPFIHGNNIQIAGTAAAPDLKDMKAPAAWTKPQIEFPAHQAQLGM
;
A
#
# COMPACT_ATOMS: atom_id res chain seq x y z
N VAL A 1 14.76 -44.47 22.90
CA VAL A 1 14.01 -43.23 22.61
C VAL A 1 15.03 -42.12 22.46
N ALA A 2 15.58 -41.96 21.26
CA ALA A 2 16.44 -40.80 20.90
C ALA A 2 16.58 -40.74 19.37
N LEU A 3 15.55 -40.33 18.64
CA LEU A 3 15.69 -40.10 17.18
C LEU A 3 14.53 -39.25 16.59
N ALA A 4 14.21 -38.11 17.22
CA ALA A 4 13.21 -37.22 16.64
C ALA A 4 13.63 -35.73 16.64
N VAL A 5 14.85 -35.37 17.04
CA VAL A 5 15.26 -33.94 17.15
C VAL A 5 16.03 -33.45 15.92
N GLY A 6 16.52 -34.35 15.06
CA GLY A 6 17.36 -33.96 13.91
C GLY A 6 16.62 -33.42 12.66
N SER A 7 15.34 -33.67 12.50
CA SER A 7 14.63 -33.34 11.23
C SER A 7 14.14 -31.91 11.15
N VAL A 8 13.72 -31.31 12.25
CA VAL A 8 13.12 -29.96 12.25
C VAL A 8 14.15 -28.87 12.03
N ALA A 9 15.34 -29.00 12.63
CA ALA A 9 16.45 -28.06 12.45
C ALA A 9 16.97 -28.01 10.99
N ASN A 10 17.03 -29.17 10.34
CA ASN A 10 17.48 -29.27 8.94
C ASN A 10 16.48 -28.64 7.95
N VAL A 11 15.18 -28.79 8.19
CA VAL A 11 14.15 -28.16 7.34
C VAL A 11 14.20 -26.63 7.46
N SER A 12 14.38 -26.10 8.67
CA SER A 12 14.50 -24.64 8.88
C SER A 12 15.78 -24.08 8.23
N ALA A 13 16.91 -24.75 8.34
CA ALA A 13 18.15 -24.34 7.70
C ALA A 13 18.04 -24.36 6.18
N GLN A 14 17.44 -25.38 5.58
CA GLN A 14 17.20 -25.49 4.16
C GLN A 14 16.28 -24.36 3.65
N GLN A 15 15.21 -24.06 4.37
CA GLN A 15 14.31 -22.95 4.03
C GLN A 15 15.02 -21.60 4.09
N ASN A 16 15.93 -21.39 5.04
CA ASN A 16 16.70 -20.16 5.13
C ASN A 16 17.72 -20.03 3.99
N ILE A 17 18.34 -21.14 3.57
CA ILE A 17 19.23 -21.16 2.40
C ILE A 17 18.47 -20.80 1.12
N GLU A 18 17.28 -21.35 0.92
CA GLU A 18 16.46 -21.00 -0.25
C GLU A 18 16.04 -19.51 -0.23
N LYS A 19 15.73 -18.96 0.95
CA LYS A 19 15.47 -17.51 1.09
C LYS A 19 16.70 -16.67 0.74
N LEU A 20 17.89 -17.07 1.19
CA LEU A 20 19.14 -16.38 0.85
C LEU A 20 19.44 -16.39 -0.66
N LYS A 21 19.09 -17.45 -1.38
CA LYS A 21 19.23 -17.51 -2.84
C LYS A 21 18.36 -16.50 -3.58
N GLN A 22 17.28 -15.99 -2.95
CA GLN A 22 16.41 -14.98 -3.52
C GLN A 22 16.93 -13.55 -3.29
N MET A 23 17.91 -13.37 -2.39
CA MET A 23 18.50 -12.06 -2.14
C MET A 23 19.35 -11.61 -3.34
N ARG A 24 19.17 -10.34 -3.72
CA ARG A 24 19.92 -9.71 -4.80
C ARG A 24 20.40 -8.33 -4.36
N ALA A 25 21.55 -7.90 -4.86
CA ALA A 25 21.98 -6.53 -4.71
C ALA A 25 21.16 -5.60 -5.61
N SER A 26 20.80 -4.44 -5.10
CA SER A 26 20.04 -3.43 -5.86
C SER A 26 20.92 -2.64 -6.84
N GLY A 27 22.23 -2.76 -6.76
CA GLY A 27 23.20 -2.07 -7.59
C GLY A 27 23.96 -0.98 -6.85
N THR A 28 24.88 -0.32 -7.55
CA THR A 28 25.82 0.64 -6.98
C THR A 28 25.67 2.01 -7.64
N ASP A 29 25.31 3.02 -6.89
CA ASP A 29 25.52 4.41 -7.28
C ASP A 29 26.00 5.20 -6.05
N PRO A 30 27.31 5.43 -5.90
CA PRO A 30 27.87 6.11 -4.75
C PRO A 30 27.53 7.61 -4.72
N ASN A 31 27.00 8.17 -5.81
CA ASN A 31 26.74 9.59 -5.96
C ASN A 31 25.24 9.89 -6.03
N ILE A 32 24.47 9.39 -5.10
CA ILE A 32 23.03 9.67 -5.04
C ILE A 32 22.81 11.12 -4.60
N PRO A 33 22.30 12.02 -5.48
CA PRO A 33 22.07 13.40 -5.12
C PRO A 33 20.90 13.53 -4.14
N SER A 34 21.04 14.48 -3.19
CA SER A 34 19.91 14.87 -2.31
C SER A 34 19.01 15.87 -3.01
N VAL A 35 17.70 15.75 -2.80
CA VAL A 35 16.70 16.74 -3.22
C VAL A 35 16.92 18.02 -2.41
N PRO A 36 17.05 19.22 -3.02
CA PRO A 36 17.21 20.48 -2.28
C PRO A 36 16.05 20.75 -1.31
N GLN A 37 16.37 21.00 -0.04
CA GLN A 37 15.40 21.28 1.03
C GLN A 37 15.24 22.79 1.29
N THR A 38 15.98 23.64 0.56
CA THR A 38 15.98 25.11 0.68
C THR A 38 15.72 25.77 -0.67
N GLY A 39 15.55 27.10 -0.66
CA GLY A 39 15.34 27.93 -1.84
C GLY A 39 13.87 28.22 -2.15
N LYS A 40 13.60 28.85 -3.28
CA LYS A 40 12.29 29.43 -3.63
C LYS A 40 11.09 28.47 -3.46
N ASN A 41 11.28 27.19 -3.76
CA ASN A 41 10.20 26.19 -3.61
C ASN A 41 9.88 25.95 -2.13
N ALA A 42 10.90 25.77 -1.30
CA ALA A 42 10.73 25.61 0.14
C ALA A 42 10.07 26.85 0.78
N ASP A 43 10.51 28.04 0.37
CA ASP A 43 9.95 29.29 0.86
C ASP A 43 8.48 29.46 0.49
N ALA A 44 8.12 29.14 -0.75
CA ALA A 44 6.73 29.17 -1.22
C ALA A 44 5.83 28.16 -0.46
N LEU A 45 6.34 26.97 -0.16
CA LEU A 45 5.62 25.99 0.65
C LEU A 45 5.41 26.50 2.08
N ARG A 46 6.44 27.04 2.72
CA ARG A 46 6.31 27.64 4.07
C ARG A 46 5.30 28.79 4.11
N GLU A 47 5.26 29.65 3.08
CA GLU A 47 4.25 30.69 2.98
C GLU A 47 2.83 30.13 2.83
N ASN A 48 2.67 29.06 2.05
CA ASN A 48 1.39 28.38 1.91
C ASN A 48 0.89 27.76 3.23
N LEU A 49 1.79 27.19 4.03
CA LEU A 49 1.44 26.61 5.32
C LEU A 49 0.85 27.65 6.31
N LYS A 50 1.27 28.92 6.23
CA LYS A 50 0.71 30.01 7.06
C LYS A 50 -0.78 30.26 6.82
N ARG A 51 -1.31 29.79 5.68
CA ARG A 51 -2.72 29.93 5.31
C ARG A 51 -3.60 28.79 5.82
N VAL A 52 -2.99 27.73 6.35
CA VAL A 52 -3.74 26.56 6.86
C VAL A 52 -4.34 26.90 8.22
N LYS A 53 -5.64 26.66 8.34
CA LYS A 53 -6.36 26.82 9.60
C LYS A 53 -6.29 25.52 10.38
N LEU A 54 -5.79 25.55 11.59
CA LEU A 54 -5.61 24.39 12.45
C LEU A 54 -6.52 24.49 13.69
N PRO A 55 -6.98 23.36 14.21
CA PRO A 55 -7.59 23.31 15.54
C PRO A 55 -6.62 23.79 16.63
N PRO A 56 -7.10 24.25 17.78
CA PRO A 56 -6.25 24.62 18.91
C PRO A 56 -5.33 23.48 19.34
N GLY A 57 -4.06 23.78 19.59
CA GLY A 57 -3.06 22.81 20.03
C GLY A 57 -2.32 22.08 18.90
N PHE A 58 -2.71 22.29 17.63
CA PHE A 58 -1.99 21.74 16.48
C PHE A 58 -1.01 22.74 15.88
N LYS A 59 0.10 22.22 15.36
CA LYS A 59 1.08 22.95 14.56
C LYS A 59 1.23 22.27 13.22
N ILE A 60 1.65 23.03 12.20
CA ILE A 60 2.01 22.51 10.87
C ILE A 60 3.34 23.13 10.46
N GLU A 61 4.27 22.30 10.03
CA GLU A 61 5.62 22.70 9.61
C GLU A 61 6.02 21.92 8.36
N LEU A 62 6.94 22.48 7.57
CA LEU A 62 7.52 21.77 6.43
C LEU A 62 8.64 20.88 6.93
N PHE A 63 8.41 19.58 6.94
CA PHE A 63 9.39 18.57 7.33
C PHE A 63 10.38 18.28 6.21
N ALA A 64 9.89 17.97 4.99
CA ALA A 64 10.70 17.63 3.84
C ALA A 64 10.03 17.99 2.51
N ILE A 65 10.84 18.27 1.50
CA ILE A 65 10.41 18.35 0.10
C ILE A 65 10.74 17.02 -0.55
N VAL A 66 9.71 16.22 -0.86
CA VAL A 66 9.84 14.91 -1.47
C VAL A 66 9.05 14.88 -2.78
N PRO A 67 9.71 14.71 -3.93
CA PRO A 67 9.02 14.68 -5.22
C PRO A 67 8.02 13.53 -5.32
N ASP A 68 6.80 13.83 -5.74
CA ASP A 68 5.70 12.85 -5.91
C ASP A 68 5.43 12.00 -4.66
N ALA A 69 5.59 12.57 -3.47
CA ALA A 69 5.37 11.89 -2.19
C ALA A 69 3.95 11.31 -2.08
N ARG A 70 3.86 10.04 -1.67
CA ARG A 70 2.59 9.32 -1.50
C ARG A 70 2.56 8.59 -0.16
N HIS A 71 2.62 7.28 -0.16
CA HIS A 71 2.58 6.47 1.05
C HIS A 71 3.91 6.57 1.81
N MET A 72 3.85 6.55 3.15
CA MET A 72 5.02 6.78 3.99
C MET A 72 5.10 5.72 5.09
N ALA A 73 6.35 5.38 5.48
CA ALA A 73 6.62 4.46 6.57
C ALA A 73 7.86 4.90 7.35
N ILE A 74 7.73 5.04 8.66
CA ILE A 74 8.84 5.38 9.55
C ILE A 74 9.61 4.11 9.88
N ALA A 75 10.93 4.16 9.74
CA ALA A 75 11.82 3.07 10.07
C ALA A 75 11.86 2.82 11.60
N PRO A 76 11.81 1.56 12.05
CA PRO A 76 11.60 1.25 13.46
C PRO A 76 12.79 1.59 14.36
N SER A 77 14.03 1.63 13.82
CA SER A 77 15.25 1.82 14.63
C SER A 77 15.87 3.21 14.49
N THR A 78 15.74 3.85 13.34
CA THR A 78 16.44 5.11 13.02
C THR A 78 15.52 6.32 12.91
N ASN A 79 14.21 6.12 12.97
CA ASN A 79 13.17 7.14 12.74
C ASN A 79 13.22 7.82 11.35
N MET A 80 14.06 7.34 10.43
CA MET A 80 14.05 7.83 9.07
C MET A 80 12.74 7.48 8.37
N LEU A 81 12.35 8.27 7.38
CA LEU A 81 11.10 8.09 6.65
C LEU A 81 11.37 7.54 5.26
N PHE A 82 10.71 6.43 4.90
CA PHE A 82 10.65 5.96 3.53
C PHE A 82 9.36 6.42 2.87
N VAL A 83 9.47 6.94 1.65
CA VAL A 83 8.35 7.54 0.93
C VAL A 83 8.19 6.89 -0.43
N GLY A 84 7.07 6.22 -0.63
CA GLY A 84 6.67 5.67 -1.92
C GLY A 84 6.13 6.73 -2.86
N THR A 85 6.15 6.42 -4.16
CA THR A 85 5.65 7.33 -5.21
C THR A 85 4.80 6.59 -6.23
N ARG A 86 4.10 7.33 -7.08
CA ARG A 86 3.39 6.76 -8.26
C ARG A 86 4.24 6.73 -9.53
N LYS A 87 5.51 7.12 -9.44
CA LYS A 87 6.46 7.11 -10.57
C LYS A 87 7.41 5.93 -10.46
N THR A 88 8.68 6.19 -10.23
CA THR A 88 9.75 5.20 -10.33
C THR A 88 10.74 5.27 -9.17
N THR A 89 10.44 6.00 -8.10
CA THR A 89 11.39 6.25 -7.01
C THR A 89 10.73 5.96 -5.67
N VAL A 90 11.47 5.30 -4.79
CA VAL A 90 11.25 5.32 -3.34
C VAL A 90 12.27 6.29 -2.77
N TRP A 91 11.85 7.17 -1.87
CA TRP A 91 12.74 8.14 -1.22
C TRP A 91 13.07 7.71 0.20
N ALA A 92 14.32 7.89 0.59
CA ALA A 92 14.79 7.82 1.96
C ALA A 92 14.99 9.25 2.47
N VAL A 93 14.35 9.58 3.58
CA VAL A 93 14.33 10.92 4.19
C VAL A 93 14.90 10.80 5.60
N THR A 94 15.91 11.59 5.91
CA THR A 94 16.58 11.58 7.22
C THR A 94 16.53 12.94 7.88
N ASP A 95 16.30 12.94 9.18
CA ASP A 95 16.45 14.06 10.10
C ASP A 95 17.46 13.59 11.18
N ARG A 96 18.75 13.88 10.97
CA ARG A 96 19.85 13.33 11.78
C ARG A 96 19.99 14.06 13.12
N ASN A 97 19.62 15.32 13.14
CA ASN A 97 19.73 16.19 14.32
C ASN A 97 18.44 16.23 15.14
N SER A 98 17.34 15.61 14.64
CA SER A 98 16.01 15.53 15.25
C SER A 98 15.40 16.92 15.54
N ASP A 99 15.62 17.87 14.63
CA ASP A 99 15.05 19.22 14.74
C ASP A 99 13.66 19.36 14.08
N GLY A 100 13.15 18.29 13.45
CA GLY A 100 11.86 18.28 12.77
C GLY A 100 11.94 18.80 11.33
N VAL A 101 13.14 18.93 10.76
CA VAL A 101 13.37 19.28 9.37
C VAL A 101 14.33 18.25 8.75
N ALA A 102 14.00 17.70 7.62
CA ALA A 102 14.85 16.71 6.98
C ALA A 102 16.17 17.32 6.49
N ASP A 103 17.28 16.67 6.86
CA ASP A 103 18.63 16.99 6.37
C ASP A 103 18.85 16.51 4.96
N GLU A 104 18.36 15.32 4.65
CA GLU A 104 18.54 14.67 3.34
C GLU A 104 17.28 13.99 2.83
N VAL A 105 17.09 14.06 1.51
CA VAL A 105 16.09 13.30 0.75
C VAL A 105 16.79 12.69 -0.43
N LYS A 106 17.03 11.37 -0.38
CA LYS A 106 17.75 10.63 -1.41
C LYS A 106 16.90 9.54 -2.03
N SER A 107 17.15 9.23 -3.31
CA SER A 107 16.57 8.05 -3.94
C SER A 107 17.09 6.79 -3.25
N PHE A 108 16.17 5.94 -2.79
CA PHE A 108 16.47 4.63 -2.23
C PHE A 108 16.63 3.61 -3.36
N ALA A 109 17.66 2.78 -3.30
CA ALA A 109 17.94 1.71 -4.27
C ALA A 109 17.83 2.17 -5.74
N PRO A 110 18.55 3.21 -6.19
CA PRO A 110 18.34 3.85 -7.49
C PRO A 110 18.63 2.93 -8.69
N SER A 111 19.37 1.86 -8.50
CA SER A 111 19.63 0.86 -9.55
C SER A 111 18.42 -0.05 -9.81
N LEU A 112 17.48 -0.13 -8.89
CA LEU A 112 16.22 -0.83 -9.12
C LEU A 112 15.28 0.06 -9.93
N LYS A 113 14.76 -0.51 -11.01
CA LYS A 113 13.72 0.14 -11.79
C LYS A 113 12.37 -0.15 -11.15
N PHE A 114 11.94 0.73 -10.25
CA PHE A 114 10.62 0.63 -9.67
C PHE A 114 9.51 1.04 -10.66
N THR A 115 8.34 0.46 -10.50
CA THR A 115 7.13 0.82 -11.25
C THR A 115 6.00 1.09 -10.27
N ASN A 116 5.68 2.37 -10.07
CA ASN A 116 4.64 2.81 -9.13
C ASN A 116 4.84 2.19 -7.72
N PRO A 117 6.00 2.42 -7.06
CA PRO A 117 6.32 1.86 -5.75
C PRO A 117 5.60 2.65 -4.65
N ASN A 118 4.28 2.71 -4.70
CA ASN A 118 3.48 3.53 -3.79
C ASN A 118 3.49 2.97 -2.36
N GLY A 119 3.33 1.65 -2.22
CA GLY A 119 3.20 1.01 -0.92
C GLY A 119 4.56 0.80 -0.26
N VAL A 120 4.76 1.42 0.90
CA VAL A 120 5.93 1.19 1.76
C VAL A 120 5.47 0.84 3.17
N CYS A 121 5.99 -0.24 3.75
CA CYS A 121 5.65 -0.66 5.12
C CYS A 121 6.73 -1.55 5.71
N TRP A 122 6.71 -1.73 7.02
CA TRP A 122 7.72 -2.49 7.76
C TRP A 122 7.18 -3.82 8.28
N THR A 123 8.02 -4.85 8.25
CA THR A 123 7.80 -6.05 9.05
C THR A 123 8.17 -5.77 10.52
N LYS A 124 7.72 -6.62 11.42
CA LYS A 124 8.12 -6.53 12.84
C LYS A 124 9.62 -6.68 13.06
N ASP A 125 10.29 -7.42 12.18
CA ASP A 125 11.73 -7.67 12.23
C ASP A 125 12.56 -6.54 11.60
N GLY A 126 11.92 -5.43 11.22
CA GLY A 126 12.61 -4.26 10.67
C GLY A 126 12.99 -4.39 9.19
N PHE A 127 12.22 -5.12 8.39
CA PHE A 127 12.42 -5.23 6.95
C PHE A 127 11.45 -4.33 6.21
N LEU A 128 11.96 -3.50 5.30
CA LEU A 128 11.13 -2.64 4.47
C LEU A 128 10.48 -3.44 3.34
N ILE A 129 9.17 -3.39 3.26
CA ILE A 129 8.42 -3.89 2.10
C ILE A 129 8.12 -2.73 1.15
N VAL A 130 8.34 -2.96 -0.14
CA VAL A 130 7.89 -2.06 -1.21
C VAL A 130 6.90 -2.82 -2.08
N ALA A 131 5.64 -2.38 -2.03
CA ALA A 131 4.58 -2.89 -2.89
C ALA A 131 4.44 -1.99 -4.12
N GLU A 132 4.80 -2.52 -5.27
CA GLU A 132 4.72 -1.85 -6.56
C GLU A 132 3.42 -2.21 -7.28
N HIS A 133 3.25 -1.64 -8.44
CA HIS A 133 2.10 -1.92 -9.32
C HIS A 133 1.82 -3.43 -9.48
N ASN A 134 2.84 -4.21 -9.85
CA ASN A 134 2.72 -5.65 -10.07
C ASN A 134 3.95 -6.45 -9.60
N ARG A 135 4.53 -6.01 -8.47
CA ARG A 135 5.67 -6.68 -7.80
C ARG A 135 5.66 -6.35 -6.32
N VAL A 136 6.24 -7.21 -5.48
CA VAL A 136 6.49 -6.94 -4.06
C VAL A 136 7.93 -7.29 -3.73
N LEU A 137 8.64 -6.33 -3.14
CA LEU A 137 10.03 -6.45 -2.72
C LEU A 137 10.16 -6.32 -1.20
N ASN A 138 11.16 -7.00 -0.63
CA ASN A 138 11.52 -6.92 0.78
C ASN A 138 13.00 -6.58 0.90
N PHE A 139 13.32 -5.57 1.70
CA PHE A 139 14.66 -5.05 1.94
C PHE A 139 15.04 -5.28 3.42
N PRO A 140 15.87 -6.29 3.72
CA PRO A 140 16.17 -6.69 5.11
C PRO A 140 16.90 -5.65 5.94
N ALA A 141 17.60 -4.71 5.32
CA ALA A 141 18.48 -3.77 6.00
C ALA A 141 18.37 -2.35 5.44
N ALA A 142 17.22 -1.96 4.93
CA ALA A 142 17.00 -0.69 4.24
C ALA A 142 17.43 0.53 5.05
N GLU A 143 17.08 0.59 6.34
CA GLU A 143 17.37 1.73 7.20
C GLU A 143 18.87 1.88 7.57
N PHE A 144 19.66 0.81 7.42
CA PHE A 144 21.09 0.82 7.75
C PHE A 144 21.99 1.02 6.53
N PHE A 145 21.49 0.66 5.34
CA PHE A 145 22.28 0.64 4.10
C PHE A 145 21.66 1.47 2.97
N TYR A 146 20.72 2.37 3.27
CA TYR A 146 20.04 3.20 2.26
C TYR A 146 20.99 4.12 1.48
N GLU A 147 22.16 4.47 2.06
CA GLU A 147 23.22 5.23 1.39
C GLU A 147 24.29 4.32 0.77
N GLY A 148 24.23 3.01 1.03
CA GLY A 148 25.20 2.07 0.55
C GLY A 148 25.11 1.87 -0.96
N PRO A 149 26.22 1.45 -1.57
CA PRO A 149 26.24 1.11 -2.99
C PRO A 149 25.35 -0.08 -3.31
N ASP A 150 25.18 -0.99 -2.37
CA ASP A 150 24.40 -2.21 -2.52
C ASP A 150 23.33 -2.30 -1.41
N VAL A 151 22.08 -2.47 -1.79
CA VAL A 151 20.98 -2.75 -0.87
C VAL A 151 20.45 -4.16 -1.16
N ALA A 152 20.54 -5.04 -0.15
CA ALA A 152 20.01 -6.39 -0.27
C ALA A 152 18.51 -6.38 -0.48
N VAL A 153 18.01 -7.14 -1.44
CA VAL A 153 16.59 -7.24 -1.77
C VAL A 153 16.15 -8.69 -1.97
N ILE A 154 14.96 -9.00 -1.46
CA ILE A 154 14.27 -10.27 -1.66
C ILE A 154 13.05 -9.98 -2.53
N GLU A 155 12.87 -10.73 -3.60
CA GLU A 155 11.67 -10.68 -4.43
C GLU A 155 10.58 -11.56 -3.81
N VAL A 156 9.64 -10.94 -3.10
CA VAL A 156 8.50 -11.63 -2.44
C VAL A 156 7.50 -12.09 -3.48
N VAL A 157 7.16 -11.20 -4.41
CA VAL A 157 6.33 -11.48 -5.58
C VAL A 157 7.03 -10.90 -6.80
N GLY A 158 7.35 -11.74 -7.77
CA GLY A 158 8.09 -11.35 -8.97
C GLY A 158 7.32 -10.37 -9.85
N GLN A 159 8.06 -9.66 -10.70
CA GLN A 159 7.48 -8.74 -11.68
C GLN A 159 6.41 -9.43 -12.53
N GLY A 160 5.21 -8.81 -12.63
CA GLY A 160 4.10 -9.35 -13.39
C GLY A 160 3.37 -10.53 -12.74
N LYS A 161 3.62 -10.81 -11.44
CA LYS A 161 3.04 -11.96 -10.73
C LYS A 161 2.11 -11.61 -9.56
N LEU A 162 1.97 -10.33 -9.24
CA LEU A 162 1.03 -9.91 -8.22
C LEU A 162 -0.42 -10.00 -8.73
N ILE A 163 -0.63 -9.58 -9.97
CA ILE A 163 -1.86 -9.73 -10.75
C ILE A 163 -1.50 -10.20 -12.16
N PRO A 164 -2.45 -10.79 -12.94
CA PRO A 164 -2.19 -11.11 -14.34
C PRO A 164 -1.78 -9.87 -15.13
N PRO A 165 -0.75 -9.92 -15.98
CA PRO A 165 -0.27 -8.77 -16.74
C PRO A 165 -1.34 -8.11 -17.62
N GLU A 166 -2.28 -8.88 -18.14
CA GLU A 166 -3.42 -8.41 -18.94
C GLU A 166 -4.44 -7.58 -18.13
N GLU A 167 -4.38 -7.65 -16.81
CA GLU A 167 -5.21 -6.87 -15.90
C GLU A 167 -4.47 -5.66 -15.31
N GLU A 168 -3.24 -5.41 -15.75
CA GLU A 168 -2.51 -4.22 -15.34
C GLU A 168 -3.16 -2.95 -15.90
N SER A 169 -3.27 -1.93 -15.06
CA SER A 169 -3.72 -0.60 -15.45
C SER A 169 -3.04 0.46 -14.58
N TYR A 170 -2.70 1.58 -15.18
CA TYR A 170 -2.21 2.72 -14.42
C TYR A 170 -3.29 3.27 -13.46
N ASN A 171 -4.57 3.15 -13.86
CA ASN A 171 -5.69 3.50 -13.00
C ASN A 171 -5.76 2.53 -11.82
N HIS A 172 -5.88 3.07 -10.61
CA HIS A 172 -5.94 2.32 -9.35
C HIS A 172 -4.75 1.35 -9.15
N GLY A 173 -3.63 1.61 -9.84
CA GLY A 173 -2.43 0.77 -9.78
C GLY A 173 -1.53 1.04 -8.56
N ALA A 174 -1.79 2.07 -7.77
CA ALA A 174 -1.04 2.35 -6.55
C ALA A 174 -1.44 1.36 -5.46
N ARG A 175 -0.48 0.54 -5.00
CA ARG A 175 -0.69 -0.40 -3.90
C ARG A 175 -0.42 0.28 -2.58
N THR A 176 -1.13 -0.08 -1.53
CA THR A 176 -0.76 0.21 -0.14
C THR A 176 -0.48 -1.08 0.60
N CYS A 177 0.35 -1.02 1.63
CA CYS A 177 0.68 -2.21 2.41
C CYS A 177 0.75 -1.93 3.91
N ARG A 178 0.49 -2.97 4.71
CA ARG A 178 0.76 -3.05 6.15
C ARG A 178 1.08 -4.49 6.52
N VAL A 179 1.94 -4.67 7.50
CA VAL A 179 2.18 -5.98 8.11
C VAL A 179 1.43 -6.02 9.43
N ALA A 180 0.50 -6.97 9.56
CA ALA A 180 -0.33 -7.12 10.76
C ALA A 180 0.43 -7.83 11.90
N ASP A 181 -0.18 -7.86 13.08
CA ASP A 181 0.42 -8.46 14.29
C ASP A 181 0.67 -9.97 14.15
N ASP A 182 -0.05 -10.64 13.26
CA ASP A 182 0.16 -12.06 12.91
C ASP A 182 1.36 -12.26 11.94
N GLY A 183 2.06 -11.19 11.57
CA GLY A 183 3.19 -11.20 10.65
C GLY A 183 2.80 -11.28 9.17
N LYS A 184 1.51 -11.24 8.82
CA LYS A 184 1.06 -11.27 7.42
C LYS A 184 1.10 -9.88 6.79
N LEU A 185 1.60 -9.84 5.57
CA LEU A 185 1.59 -8.65 4.70
C LEU A 185 0.21 -8.51 4.05
N HIS A 186 -0.47 -7.40 4.30
CA HIS A 186 -1.68 -7.00 3.61
C HIS A 186 -1.34 -6.04 2.47
N VAL A 187 -1.94 -6.25 1.29
CA VAL A 187 -1.74 -5.41 0.10
C VAL A 187 -3.09 -5.11 -0.55
N THR A 188 -3.36 -3.82 -0.81
CA THR A 188 -4.55 -3.40 -1.56
C THR A 188 -4.35 -3.60 -3.06
N LEU A 189 -5.37 -4.07 -3.75
CA LEU A 189 -5.39 -4.23 -5.19
C LEU A 189 -6.59 -3.47 -5.77
N GLY A 190 -6.39 -2.20 -6.14
CA GLY A 190 -7.43 -1.43 -6.82
C GLY A 190 -7.79 -2.05 -8.17
N GLN A 191 -9.04 -1.98 -8.56
CA GLN A 191 -9.50 -2.53 -9.82
C GLN A 191 -9.26 -1.55 -10.99
N PRO A 192 -9.00 -2.03 -12.22
CA PRO A 192 -8.52 -1.19 -13.33
C PRO A 192 -9.52 -0.16 -13.89
N PHE A 193 -10.82 -0.35 -13.67
CA PHE A 193 -11.88 0.44 -14.31
C PHE A 193 -12.63 1.32 -13.31
N ASN A 194 -13.42 2.27 -13.81
CA ASN A 194 -14.41 2.94 -12.97
C ASN A 194 -15.43 1.93 -12.42
N VAL A 195 -15.98 1.09 -13.30
CA VAL A 195 -16.74 -0.11 -12.96
C VAL A 195 -16.28 -1.22 -13.93
N GLN A 196 -15.95 -2.40 -13.41
CA GLN A 196 -15.56 -3.53 -14.22
C GLN A 196 -16.76 -4.13 -14.97
N GLY A 197 -16.51 -4.71 -16.14
CA GLY A 197 -17.51 -5.48 -16.87
C GLY A 197 -17.94 -6.76 -16.12
N LYS A 198 -19.13 -7.23 -16.39
CA LYS A 198 -19.69 -8.44 -15.76
C LYS A 198 -18.83 -9.68 -15.93
N ASP A 199 -18.11 -9.80 -17.02
CA ASP A 199 -17.18 -10.90 -17.33
C ASP A 199 -15.92 -10.91 -16.46
N LYS A 200 -15.62 -9.82 -15.77
CA LYS A 200 -14.45 -9.68 -14.89
C LYS A 200 -14.74 -9.93 -13.40
N ILE A 201 -15.99 -9.92 -12.98
CA ILE A 201 -16.36 -9.96 -11.55
C ILE A 201 -15.78 -11.19 -10.86
N ASP A 202 -16.08 -12.41 -11.36
CA ASP A 202 -15.62 -13.65 -10.75
C ASP A 202 -14.09 -13.76 -10.73
N LEU A 203 -13.43 -13.31 -11.82
CA LEU A 203 -11.98 -13.29 -11.91
C LEU A 203 -11.37 -12.35 -10.86
N TYR A 204 -11.90 -11.14 -10.73
CA TYR A 204 -11.38 -10.14 -9.82
C TYR A 204 -11.60 -10.53 -8.35
N GLU A 205 -12.77 -11.05 -8.01
CA GLU A 205 -13.01 -11.58 -6.67
C GLU A 205 -12.09 -12.74 -6.31
N LYS A 206 -11.81 -13.63 -7.25
CA LYS A 206 -10.87 -14.76 -7.05
C LYS A 206 -9.43 -14.28 -6.85
N LEU A 207 -9.00 -13.26 -7.57
CA LEU A 207 -7.64 -12.72 -7.51
C LEU A 207 -7.43 -11.67 -6.40
N GLY A 208 -8.53 -11.11 -5.86
CA GLY A 208 -8.53 -10.00 -4.91
C GLY A 208 -8.33 -8.64 -5.57
N ILE A 209 -8.49 -8.53 -6.90
CA ILE A 209 -8.53 -7.24 -7.61
C ILE A 209 -9.84 -6.55 -7.26
N GLY A 210 -9.79 -5.26 -6.92
CA GLY A 210 -10.93 -4.62 -6.27
C GLY A 210 -11.13 -5.16 -4.85
N GLY A 211 -10.04 -5.18 -4.07
CA GLY A 211 -10.04 -5.72 -2.72
C GLY A 211 -8.69 -5.65 -2.04
N MET A 212 -8.46 -6.62 -1.18
CA MET A 212 -7.22 -6.76 -0.43
C MET A 212 -6.82 -8.22 -0.31
N ILE A 213 -5.52 -8.47 -0.46
CA ILE A 213 -4.92 -9.79 -0.21
C ILE A 213 -4.02 -9.73 1.02
N ARG A 214 -3.76 -10.88 1.64
CA ARG A 214 -2.67 -11.06 2.60
C ARG A 214 -1.80 -12.24 2.24
N MET A 215 -0.53 -12.22 2.66
CA MET A 215 0.45 -13.26 2.35
C MET A 215 1.65 -13.19 3.29
N ASN A 216 2.55 -14.15 3.20
CA ASN A 216 3.84 -14.12 3.88
C ASN A 216 4.72 -13.00 3.28
N PRO A 217 5.32 -12.08 4.11
CA PRO A 217 6.11 -10.96 3.62
C PRO A 217 7.50 -11.34 3.08
N PHE A 218 7.89 -12.61 3.14
CA PHE A 218 9.22 -13.06 2.70
C PHE A 218 9.21 -13.84 1.39
N ASP A 219 8.14 -14.60 1.12
CA ASP A 219 8.06 -15.49 -0.04
C ASP A 219 6.71 -15.45 -0.78
N GLY A 220 5.79 -14.60 -0.33
CA GLY A 220 4.46 -14.46 -0.92
C GLY A 220 3.54 -15.67 -0.71
N SER A 221 3.99 -16.68 0.03
CA SER A 221 3.20 -17.89 0.28
C SER A 221 1.97 -17.63 1.14
N GLY A 222 1.00 -18.55 1.08
CA GLY A 222 -0.23 -18.43 1.85
C GLY A 222 -1.08 -17.23 1.42
N ARG A 223 -1.00 -16.83 0.14
CA ARG A 223 -1.82 -15.74 -0.41
C ARG A 223 -3.30 -16.09 -0.29
N GLU A 224 -4.06 -15.18 0.28
CA GLU A 224 -5.51 -15.27 0.43
C GLU A 224 -6.17 -13.91 0.24
N VAL A 225 -7.42 -13.91 -0.22
CA VAL A 225 -8.22 -12.70 -0.39
C VAL A 225 -8.97 -12.43 0.91
N VAL A 226 -8.73 -11.27 1.52
CA VAL A 226 -9.30 -10.89 2.82
C VAL A 226 -10.38 -9.82 2.75
N ALA A 227 -10.48 -9.11 1.63
CA ALA A 227 -11.59 -8.19 1.31
C ALA A 227 -11.88 -8.23 -0.18
N LYS A 228 -13.15 -8.16 -0.53
CA LYS A 228 -13.70 -8.12 -1.90
C LYS A 228 -14.69 -6.99 -2.03
N GLY A 229 -15.02 -6.62 -3.27
CA GLY A 229 -16.04 -5.60 -3.50
C GLY A 229 -15.62 -4.22 -3.00
N VAL A 230 -14.35 -3.87 -3.23
CA VAL A 230 -13.71 -2.57 -2.99
C VAL A 230 -13.33 -2.00 -4.34
N ARG A 231 -13.52 -0.71 -4.58
CA ARG A 231 -13.13 -0.12 -5.86
C ARG A 231 -11.65 0.26 -5.88
N ASN A 232 -11.23 1.12 -4.96
CA ASN A 232 -9.84 1.58 -4.90
C ASN A 232 -9.46 2.07 -3.50
N SER A 233 -8.87 1.20 -2.72
CA SER A 233 -8.32 1.54 -1.42
C SER A 233 -6.91 2.13 -1.55
N VAL A 234 -6.70 3.34 -1.08
CA VAL A 234 -5.40 4.02 -1.06
C VAL A 234 -4.92 4.40 0.35
N GLY A 235 -5.70 4.09 1.36
CA GLY A 235 -5.33 4.20 2.77
C GLY A 235 -5.64 2.93 3.51
N MET A 236 -4.69 2.45 4.31
CA MET A 236 -4.87 1.27 5.15
C MET A 236 -4.03 1.40 6.41
N ASP A 237 -4.63 1.07 7.55
CA ASP A 237 -3.87 0.92 8.79
C ASP A 237 -4.51 -0.13 9.71
N ILE A 238 -3.79 -0.46 10.79
CA ILE A 238 -4.20 -1.46 11.76
C ILE A 238 -4.58 -0.77 13.05
N ASN A 239 -5.82 -0.97 13.50
CA ASN A 239 -6.28 -0.41 14.75
C ASN A 239 -5.44 -0.96 15.93
N PRO A 240 -4.74 -0.09 16.68
CA PRO A 240 -3.84 -0.56 17.75
C PRO A 240 -4.56 -1.25 18.92
N LYS A 241 -5.89 -1.04 19.07
CA LYS A 241 -6.67 -1.61 20.17
C LYS A 241 -7.15 -3.05 19.89
N ASP A 242 -7.81 -3.25 18.74
CA ASP A 242 -8.45 -4.53 18.42
C ASP A 242 -7.73 -5.32 17.33
N LYS A 243 -6.68 -4.71 16.73
CA LYS A 243 -5.83 -5.29 15.67
C LYS A 243 -6.57 -5.62 14.38
N THR A 244 -7.72 -5.01 14.16
CA THR A 244 -8.43 -5.11 12.88
C THR A 244 -7.81 -4.18 11.85
N VAL A 245 -7.90 -4.56 10.57
CA VAL A 245 -7.44 -3.76 9.45
C VAL A 245 -8.55 -2.79 9.04
N TRP A 246 -8.22 -1.51 8.97
CA TRP A 246 -9.10 -0.46 8.48
C TRP A 246 -8.56 0.07 7.16
N PHE A 247 -9.44 0.48 6.26
CA PHE A 247 -9.05 1.00 4.95
C PHE A 247 -10.09 1.97 4.38
N THR A 248 -9.61 2.91 3.57
CA THR A 248 -10.46 3.81 2.81
C THR A 248 -10.85 3.19 1.47
N ASP A 249 -12.01 3.54 0.93
CA ASP A 249 -12.40 3.19 -0.45
C ASP A 249 -12.90 4.42 -1.19
N ASN A 250 -12.37 4.62 -2.40
CA ASN A 250 -12.77 5.70 -3.30
C ASN A 250 -13.94 5.27 -4.17
N GLN A 251 -14.96 6.09 -4.19
CA GLN A 251 -16.24 5.86 -4.82
C GLN A 251 -16.20 5.79 -6.36
N THR A 252 -17.27 5.25 -6.93
CA THR A 252 -17.52 5.21 -8.39
C THR A 252 -17.76 6.62 -8.94
N ASP A 253 -17.15 6.94 -10.09
CA ASP A 253 -17.36 8.20 -10.80
C ASP A 253 -18.62 8.15 -11.66
N GLY A 254 -19.22 9.33 -11.96
CA GLY A 254 -20.32 9.48 -12.90
C GLY A 254 -21.71 9.21 -12.31
N MET A 255 -21.87 9.32 -10.99
CA MET A 255 -23.15 9.17 -10.30
C MET A 255 -23.75 10.50 -9.78
N GLY A 256 -23.18 11.64 -10.17
CA GLY A 256 -23.60 12.97 -9.73
C GLY A 256 -22.71 13.57 -8.64
N ASP A 257 -23.07 14.75 -8.15
CA ASP A 257 -22.22 15.54 -7.27
C ASP A 257 -22.29 15.08 -5.80
N ASP A 258 -23.41 14.48 -5.38
CA ASP A 258 -23.68 14.11 -4.00
C ASP A 258 -23.55 12.60 -3.72
N THR A 259 -23.31 11.80 -4.76
CA THR A 259 -23.26 10.34 -4.64
C THR A 259 -22.22 9.70 -5.57
N PRO A 260 -21.68 8.51 -5.19
CA PRO A 260 -21.81 7.86 -3.89
C PRO A 260 -20.80 8.42 -2.88
N PRO A 261 -20.94 8.12 -1.58
CA PRO A 261 -19.98 8.54 -0.56
C PRO A 261 -18.64 7.82 -0.74
N GLY A 262 -17.57 8.42 -0.24
CA GLY A 262 -16.37 7.68 0.06
C GLY A 262 -16.53 6.88 1.35
N GLU A 263 -15.71 5.86 1.58
CA GLU A 263 -15.91 4.92 2.68
C GLU A 263 -14.68 4.76 3.56
N LEU A 264 -14.91 4.61 4.87
CA LEU A 264 -13.97 4.01 5.80
C LEU A 264 -14.50 2.64 6.21
N ASN A 265 -13.78 1.62 5.88
CA ASN A 265 -14.14 0.22 6.05
C ASN A 265 -13.26 -0.48 7.09
N ARG A 266 -13.76 -1.58 7.65
CA ARG A 266 -13.05 -2.43 8.60
C ARG A 266 -13.23 -3.90 8.24
N ILE A 267 -12.12 -4.62 8.11
CA ILE A 267 -12.11 -6.07 7.95
C ILE A 267 -12.27 -6.72 9.33
N SER A 268 -13.12 -7.74 9.44
CA SER A 268 -13.20 -8.55 10.66
C SER A 268 -11.91 -9.36 10.88
N LYS A 269 -11.75 -9.94 12.04
CA LYS A 269 -10.56 -10.78 12.35
C LYS A 269 -10.44 -12.00 11.45
N THR A 270 -11.55 -12.51 10.92
CA THR A 270 -11.55 -13.66 10.01
C THR A 270 -11.20 -13.28 8.58
N GLY A 271 -11.58 -12.08 8.15
CA GLY A 271 -11.45 -11.63 6.77
C GLY A 271 -12.43 -12.32 5.80
N GLY A 272 -12.31 -11.98 4.53
CA GLY A 272 -13.11 -12.57 3.45
C GLY A 272 -14.43 -11.87 3.17
N GLU A 273 -14.70 -10.71 3.81
CA GLU A 273 -15.90 -9.93 3.59
C GLU A 273 -15.96 -9.31 2.19
N HIS A 274 -17.20 -9.12 1.74
CA HIS A 274 -17.53 -8.34 0.56
C HIS A 274 -18.07 -6.97 0.96
N PHE A 275 -17.55 -5.87 0.39
CA PHE A 275 -17.89 -4.49 0.75
C PHE A 275 -18.86 -3.80 -0.21
N GLY A 276 -19.43 -4.54 -1.17
CA GLY A 276 -20.58 -4.12 -1.98
C GLY A 276 -20.26 -3.78 -3.43
N TYR A 277 -19.12 -3.16 -3.73
CA TYR A 277 -18.73 -2.79 -5.09
C TYR A 277 -18.58 -4.04 -6.00
N PRO A 278 -18.99 -4.04 -7.28
CA PRO A 278 -19.52 -2.92 -8.07
C PRO A 278 -21.04 -2.77 -8.04
N PHE A 279 -21.71 -3.37 -7.11
CA PHE A 279 -23.18 -3.38 -7.06
C PHE A 279 -23.73 -2.26 -6.19
N ILE A 280 -23.10 -2.04 -5.04
CA ILE A 280 -23.55 -1.15 -3.99
C ILE A 280 -22.36 -0.37 -3.42
N HIS A 281 -22.57 0.90 -3.10
CA HIS A 281 -21.70 1.71 -2.25
C HIS A 281 -22.41 2.15 -0.98
N GLY A 282 -21.62 2.51 0.03
CA GLY A 282 -22.14 3.06 1.26
C GLY A 282 -23.13 2.13 1.95
N ASN A 283 -24.10 2.72 2.61
CA ASN A 283 -25.11 1.97 3.34
C ASN A 283 -26.09 1.21 2.45
N ASN A 284 -26.33 1.66 1.22
CA ASN A 284 -27.20 0.98 0.24
C ASN A 284 -27.38 1.78 -1.06
N ILE A 285 -26.37 2.44 -1.56
CA ILE A 285 -26.47 3.18 -2.82
C ILE A 285 -26.19 2.23 -3.97
N GLN A 286 -27.22 1.97 -4.79
CA GLN A 286 -27.13 1.07 -5.93
C GLN A 286 -26.27 1.67 -7.04
N ILE A 287 -25.33 0.88 -7.55
CA ILE A 287 -24.49 1.22 -8.72
C ILE A 287 -24.97 0.44 -9.94
N ALA A 288 -25.20 -0.84 -9.76
CA ALA A 288 -25.65 -1.74 -10.84
C ALA A 288 -26.93 -1.22 -11.50
N GLY A 289 -26.91 -1.11 -12.81
CA GLY A 289 -28.01 -0.58 -13.61
C GLY A 289 -28.10 0.95 -13.70
N THR A 290 -27.21 1.70 -13.03
CA THR A 290 -27.08 3.15 -13.24
C THR A 290 -26.30 3.48 -14.51
N ALA A 291 -26.21 4.76 -14.88
CA ALA A 291 -25.38 5.20 -16.01
C ALA A 291 -23.89 4.85 -15.86
N ALA A 292 -23.39 4.72 -14.62
CA ALA A 292 -22.04 4.30 -14.35
C ALA A 292 -21.79 2.79 -14.55
N ALA A 293 -22.84 1.97 -14.46
CA ALA A 293 -22.76 0.50 -14.54
C ALA A 293 -23.97 -0.13 -15.27
N PRO A 294 -24.28 0.27 -16.52
CA PRO A 294 -25.48 -0.18 -17.22
C PRO A 294 -25.46 -1.70 -17.49
N ASP A 295 -24.29 -2.29 -17.71
CA ASP A 295 -24.13 -3.72 -18.02
C ASP A 295 -24.41 -4.64 -16.82
N LEU A 296 -24.47 -4.08 -15.60
CA LEU A 296 -24.71 -4.83 -14.39
C LEU A 296 -26.18 -4.84 -13.96
N LYS A 297 -27.10 -4.26 -14.74
CA LYS A 297 -28.52 -4.10 -14.38
C LYS A 297 -29.25 -5.40 -14.01
N ASP A 298 -28.84 -6.53 -14.64
CA ASP A 298 -29.48 -7.82 -14.44
C ASP A 298 -28.70 -8.70 -13.43
N MET A 299 -27.61 -8.18 -12.87
CA MET A 299 -26.81 -8.87 -11.88
C MET A 299 -27.32 -8.61 -10.47
N LYS A 300 -27.26 -9.61 -9.63
CA LYS A 300 -27.63 -9.50 -8.22
C LYS A 300 -26.42 -9.10 -7.39
N ALA A 301 -26.61 -8.11 -6.54
CA ALA A 301 -25.65 -7.82 -5.48
C ALA A 301 -25.45 -9.05 -4.59
N PRO A 302 -24.31 -9.17 -3.90
CA PRO A 302 -24.09 -10.19 -2.88
C PRO A 302 -25.25 -10.20 -1.89
N ALA A 303 -25.65 -11.39 -1.44
CA ALA A 303 -26.76 -11.54 -0.48
C ALA A 303 -26.48 -10.82 0.87
N ALA A 304 -25.20 -10.65 1.19
CA ALA A 304 -24.74 -9.86 2.31
C ALA A 304 -23.45 -9.11 1.93
N TRP A 305 -23.35 -7.88 2.38
CA TRP A 305 -22.12 -7.08 2.30
C TRP A 305 -21.88 -6.35 3.61
N THR A 306 -20.61 -6.03 3.85
CA THR A 306 -20.20 -5.26 5.04
C THR A 306 -20.36 -3.78 4.74
N LYS A 307 -21.17 -3.11 5.54
CA LYS A 307 -21.37 -1.66 5.43
C LYS A 307 -20.15 -0.90 5.94
N PRO A 308 -19.86 0.29 5.38
CA PRO A 308 -18.80 1.14 5.89
C PRO A 308 -19.04 1.52 7.35
N GLN A 309 -17.96 1.74 8.08
CA GLN A 309 -18.00 2.28 9.44
C GLN A 309 -18.29 3.78 9.44
N ILE A 310 -17.81 4.47 8.41
CA ILE A 310 -18.04 5.90 8.17
C ILE A 310 -18.24 6.11 6.67
N GLU A 311 -19.21 6.94 6.32
CA GLU A 311 -19.39 7.49 4.99
C GLU A 311 -18.83 8.93 4.97
N PHE A 312 -17.98 9.22 4.00
CA PHE A 312 -17.48 10.56 3.73
C PHE A 312 -18.30 11.22 2.62
N PRO A 313 -18.41 12.53 2.59
CA PRO A 313 -19.02 13.20 1.45
C PRO A 313 -18.45 12.74 0.11
N ALA A 314 -19.28 12.73 -0.93
CA ALA A 314 -18.82 12.36 -2.28
C ALA A 314 -17.62 13.21 -2.73
N HIS A 315 -16.80 12.68 -3.61
CA HIS A 315 -15.67 13.34 -4.27
C HIS A 315 -14.52 13.83 -3.37
N GLN A 316 -14.44 13.39 -2.12
CA GLN A 316 -13.32 13.76 -1.24
C GLN A 316 -12.05 12.97 -1.48
N ALA A 317 -12.12 11.86 -2.21
CA ALA A 317 -10.96 11.02 -2.57
C ALA A 317 -10.05 10.70 -1.36
N GLN A 318 -10.59 10.00 -0.38
CA GLN A 318 -9.88 9.61 0.85
C GLN A 318 -8.63 8.81 0.52
N LEU A 319 -7.45 9.28 0.90
CA LEU A 319 -6.18 8.66 0.53
C LEU A 319 -5.49 7.97 1.71
N GLY A 320 -5.07 8.72 2.72
CA GLY A 320 -4.29 8.19 3.84
C GLY A 320 -5.12 7.94 5.09
N MET A 321 -4.55 7.15 6.00
CA MET A 321 -5.04 6.95 7.36
C MET A 321 -3.89 7.16 8.33
#